data_1391a154d1b7cc4e4bfc085e8ac0fcef
#
_entry.id   1391a154d1b7cc4e4bfc085e8ac0fcef
#
_cell.length_a   1.000
_cell.length_b   1.000
_cell.length_c   1.000
_cell.angle_alpha   90.00
_cell.angle_beta   90.00
_cell.angle_gamma   90.00
#
_symmetry.space_group_name_H-M   'P 1'
#
loop_
_entity.id
_entity.type
_entity.pdbx_description
1 polymer ?
#
loop_
_entity_poly.entity_id
_entity_poly.type
_entity_poly.pdbx_seq_one_letter_code
_entity_poly.pdbx_strand_id
1 'polypeptide(L)'
;LGPTGVGKTELAKTLARDLFDSEDSIVRIDMSEYMEKHSVSRLVGPPPGYVGYEEGGQLTEAIRRKPYSVILFDEIEKAHDDVFNIFLQILDDGRLTDNKGKTVDFKNCLIIMTSNIGSSTLLEAGGNIDENVSESVLKQMRARFKPEFLNRVDDIIMFKPLMKDEIKQVIDIFFADLASRLAENDIDVELTEAAKDLMIKEAYDPVYGARPLKRYISNNIETILARKIIGGQIRPGDRVKIDSQNDHILICLLYTSDAADEED
;
A
#
# COMPACT_ATOMS: atom_id res chain seq x y z
N LEU A 1 -11.93 -0.87 5.10
CA LEU A 1 -11.61 -0.69 6.53
C LEU A 1 -10.61 -1.73 6.99
N GLY A 2 -9.80 -1.42 8.01
CA GLY A 2 -8.93 -2.43 8.64
C GLY A 2 -7.63 -1.87 9.18
N PRO A 3 -6.82 -2.73 9.86
CA PRO A 3 -5.54 -2.35 10.46
C PRO A 3 -4.55 -1.79 9.44
N THR A 4 -3.53 -1.12 9.94
CA THR A 4 -2.44 -0.63 9.08
C THR A 4 -1.63 -1.80 8.51
N GLY A 5 -1.16 -1.69 7.26
CA GLY A 5 -0.24 -2.66 6.67
C GLY A 5 -0.83 -4.02 6.28
N VAL A 6 -2.17 -4.13 6.15
CA VAL A 6 -2.86 -5.36 5.70
C VAL A 6 -3.11 -5.41 4.18
N GLY A 7 -2.59 -4.45 3.42
CA GLY A 7 -2.71 -4.47 1.95
C GLY A 7 -3.80 -3.57 1.35
N LYS A 8 -4.47 -2.69 2.13
CA LYS A 8 -5.52 -1.78 1.60
C LYS A 8 -5.06 -0.95 0.39
N THR A 9 -3.89 -0.33 0.49
CA THR A 9 -3.30 0.46 -0.61
C THR A 9 -2.84 -0.42 -1.77
N GLU A 10 -2.37 -1.64 -1.49
CA GLU A 10 -1.93 -2.58 -2.52
C GLU A 10 -3.09 -3.10 -3.36
N LEU A 11 -4.27 -3.32 -2.75
CA LEU A 11 -5.50 -3.62 -3.49
C LEU A 11 -5.79 -2.53 -4.54
N ALA A 12 -5.65 -1.24 -4.17
CA ALA A 12 -5.90 -0.14 -5.11
C ALA A 12 -4.95 -0.15 -6.31
N LYS A 13 -3.67 -0.49 -6.10
CA LYS A 13 -2.69 -0.62 -7.20
C LYS A 13 -2.98 -1.81 -8.09
N THR A 14 -3.31 -2.97 -7.49
CA THR A 14 -3.69 -4.16 -8.24
C THR A 14 -4.91 -3.89 -9.11
N LEU A 15 -5.93 -3.22 -8.56
CA LEU A 15 -7.11 -2.83 -9.34
C LEU A 15 -6.77 -1.83 -10.46
N ALA A 16 -5.84 -0.89 -10.24
CA ALA A 16 -5.41 0.02 -11.30
C ALA A 16 -4.73 -0.74 -12.45
N ARG A 17 -3.86 -1.71 -12.13
CA ARG A 17 -3.23 -2.58 -13.13
C ARG A 17 -4.26 -3.43 -13.87
N ASP A 18 -5.19 -4.05 -13.16
CA ASP A 18 -6.15 -5.01 -13.75
C ASP A 18 -7.26 -4.33 -14.55
N LEU A 19 -7.69 -3.11 -14.18
CA LEU A 19 -8.76 -2.37 -14.86
C LEU A 19 -8.25 -1.41 -15.93
N PHE A 20 -7.04 -0.87 -15.76
CA PHE A 20 -6.49 0.19 -16.61
C PHE A 20 -5.11 -0.15 -17.17
N ASP A 21 -4.70 -1.42 -17.12
CA ASP A 21 -3.44 -1.96 -17.66
C ASP A 21 -2.16 -1.28 -17.16
N SER A 22 -2.24 -0.53 -16.06
CA SER A 22 -1.06 0.15 -15.49
C SER A 22 -1.25 0.48 -14.01
N GLU A 23 -0.24 0.18 -13.20
CA GLU A 23 -0.18 0.62 -11.81
C GLU A 23 -0.05 2.15 -11.67
N ASP A 24 0.41 2.83 -12.73
CA ASP A 24 0.48 4.29 -12.78
C ASP A 24 -0.89 4.95 -13.00
N SER A 25 -1.93 4.17 -13.37
CA SER A 25 -3.31 4.64 -13.48
C SER A 25 -3.97 4.79 -12.12
N ILE A 26 -3.21 5.26 -11.12
CA ILE A 26 -3.68 5.56 -9.77
C ILE A 26 -3.41 7.03 -9.42
N VAL A 27 -4.42 7.69 -8.85
CA VAL A 27 -4.30 9.02 -8.23
C VAL A 27 -4.46 8.82 -6.72
N ARG A 28 -3.36 8.94 -5.99
CA ARG A 28 -3.37 8.79 -4.53
C ARG A 28 -3.37 10.14 -3.84
N ILE A 29 -4.28 10.32 -2.90
CA ILE A 29 -4.41 11.53 -2.07
C ILE A 29 -4.50 11.09 -0.60
N ASP A 30 -3.52 11.52 0.19
CA ASP A 30 -3.48 11.26 1.63
C ASP A 30 -4.30 12.32 2.37
N MET A 31 -5.37 11.90 3.03
CA MET A 31 -6.27 12.81 3.73
C MET A 31 -5.67 13.42 4.99
N SER A 32 -4.53 12.92 5.48
CA SER A 32 -3.78 13.57 6.56
C SER A 32 -3.24 14.96 6.15
N GLU A 33 -3.08 15.23 4.86
CA GLU A 33 -2.72 16.56 4.34
C GLU A 33 -3.92 17.55 4.27
N TYR A 34 -5.14 17.05 4.51
CA TYR A 34 -6.41 17.79 4.36
C TYR A 34 -7.20 17.86 5.67
N MET A 35 -6.50 17.88 6.81
CA MET A 35 -7.09 17.97 8.15
C MET A 35 -7.65 19.36 8.45
N GLU A 36 -7.13 20.39 7.78
CA GLU A 36 -7.51 21.78 8.04
C GLU A 36 -8.38 22.34 6.91
N LYS A 37 -9.30 23.24 7.26
CA LYS A 37 -10.26 23.85 6.32
C LYS A 37 -9.58 24.49 5.11
N HIS A 38 -8.47 25.18 5.31
CA HIS A 38 -7.78 25.86 4.20
C HIS A 38 -7.10 24.89 3.21
N SER A 39 -6.77 23.68 3.65
CA SER A 39 -6.15 22.68 2.77
C SER A 39 -7.15 22.08 1.77
N VAL A 40 -8.46 22.15 2.07
CA VAL A 40 -9.53 21.63 1.19
C VAL A 40 -9.52 22.32 -0.18
N SER A 41 -9.21 23.62 -0.22
CA SER A 41 -9.09 24.38 -1.49
C SER A 41 -8.00 23.82 -2.41
N ARG A 42 -7.00 23.10 -1.89
CA ARG A 42 -5.97 22.47 -2.72
C ARG A 42 -6.54 21.35 -3.60
N LEU A 43 -7.64 20.69 -3.21
CA LEU A 43 -8.29 19.65 -4.02
C LEU A 43 -8.94 20.21 -5.29
N VAL A 44 -9.64 21.33 -5.16
CA VAL A 44 -10.43 21.95 -6.24
C VAL A 44 -9.79 23.20 -6.84
N GLY A 45 -8.69 23.65 -6.26
CA GLY A 45 -7.98 24.88 -6.61
C GLY A 45 -8.32 26.04 -5.67
N PRO A 46 -7.39 26.99 -5.47
CA PRO A 46 -7.63 28.19 -4.67
C PRO A 46 -8.62 29.13 -5.38
N PRO A 47 -9.32 29.99 -4.62
CA PRO A 47 -10.21 31.00 -5.20
C PRO A 47 -9.44 32.05 -6.01
N PRO A 48 -10.12 32.79 -6.91
CA PRO A 48 -9.51 33.88 -7.68
C PRO A 48 -8.77 34.88 -6.79
N GLY A 49 -7.56 35.27 -7.18
CA GLY A 49 -6.73 36.21 -6.45
C GLY A 49 -5.79 35.62 -5.40
N TYR A 50 -5.86 34.31 -5.15
CA TYR A 50 -4.91 33.62 -4.28
C TYR A 50 -3.76 32.99 -5.06
N VAL A 51 -2.60 32.85 -4.39
CA VAL A 51 -1.40 32.17 -4.94
C VAL A 51 -1.75 30.74 -5.35
N GLY A 52 -1.30 30.31 -6.55
CA GLY A 52 -1.58 28.98 -7.09
C GLY A 52 -2.89 28.86 -7.87
N TYR A 53 -3.66 29.97 -8.06
CA TYR A 53 -4.91 29.93 -8.84
C TYR A 53 -4.71 29.37 -10.25
N GLU A 54 -3.60 29.73 -10.92
CA GLU A 54 -3.29 29.23 -12.27
C GLU A 54 -2.97 27.74 -12.32
N GLU A 55 -2.51 27.15 -11.22
CA GLU A 55 -2.14 25.73 -11.15
C GLU A 55 -3.35 24.80 -11.10
N GLY A 56 -4.52 25.31 -10.63
CA GLY A 56 -5.73 24.52 -10.47
C GLY A 56 -5.73 23.65 -9.22
N GLY A 57 -6.72 22.75 -9.08
CA GLY A 57 -6.84 21.85 -7.94
C GLY A 57 -6.08 20.55 -8.16
N GLN A 58 -5.46 20.06 -7.12
CA GLN A 58 -4.65 18.83 -7.18
C GLN A 58 -5.47 17.62 -7.68
N LEU A 59 -6.68 17.41 -7.15
CA LEU A 59 -7.57 16.33 -7.57
C LEU A 59 -8.09 16.59 -8.99
N THR A 60 -8.60 17.78 -9.27
CA THR A 60 -9.22 18.11 -10.55
C THR A 60 -8.22 18.08 -11.70
N GLU A 61 -6.99 18.54 -11.51
CA GLU A 61 -5.94 18.47 -12.53
C GLU A 61 -5.44 17.03 -12.74
N ALA A 62 -5.32 16.23 -11.67
CA ALA A 62 -4.91 14.85 -11.79
C ALA A 62 -5.91 14.03 -12.64
N ILE A 63 -7.21 14.17 -12.37
CA ILE A 63 -8.26 13.44 -13.12
C ILE A 63 -8.42 13.99 -14.53
N ARG A 64 -8.24 15.27 -14.77
CA ARG A 64 -8.25 15.84 -16.13
C ARG A 64 -7.15 15.23 -17.02
N ARG A 65 -5.99 14.90 -16.42
CA ARG A 65 -4.87 14.25 -17.12
C ARG A 65 -5.04 12.74 -17.26
N LYS A 66 -5.71 12.09 -16.27
CA LYS A 66 -5.92 10.64 -16.21
C LYS A 66 -7.39 10.35 -15.92
N PRO A 67 -8.29 10.50 -16.92
CA PRO A 67 -9.74 10.34 -16.71
C PRO A 67 -10.17 8.89 -16.46
N TYR A 68 -9.34 7.91 -16.80
CA TYR A 68 -9.50 6.49 -16.51
C TYR A 68 -8.47 6.09 -15.47
N SER A 69 -8.86 6.10 -14.18
CA SER A 69 -7.93 5.84 -13.10
C SER A 69 -8.64 5.34 -11.83
N VAL A 70 -7.87 4.71 -10.97
CA VAL A 70 -8.25 4.48 -9.58
C VAL A 70 -7.90 5.72 -8.77
N ILE A 71 -8.87 6.28 -8.06
CA ILE A 71 -8.63 7.37 -7.11
C ILE A 71 -8.60 6.76 -5.70
N LEU A 72 -7.46 6.82 -5.05
CA LEU A 72 -7.29 6.34 -3.69
C LEU A 72 -7.23 7.52 -2.71
N PHE A 73 -8.27 7.67 -1.91
CA PHE A 73 -8.27 8.56 -0.75
C PHE A 73 -7.84 7.76 0.49
N ASP A 74 -6.63 8.01 0.96
CA ASP A 74 -6.04 7.28 2.08
C ASP A 74 -6.34 7.98 3.40
N GLU A 75 -6.73 7.21 4.45
CA GLU A 75 -7.03 7.68 5.81
C GLU A 75 -8.15 8.76 5.88
N ILE A 76 -9.31 8.47 5.25
CA ILE A 76 -10.41 9.45 5.14
C ILE A 76 -10.93 9.95 6.48
N GLU A 77 -10.76 9.21 7.57
CA GLU A 77 -11.15 9.65 8.92
C GLU A 77 -10.39 10.88 9.41
N LYS A 78 -9.26 11.20 8.80
CA LYS A 78 -8.45 12.38 9.14
C LYS A 78 -8.88 13.64 8.40
N ALA A 79 -9.64 13.50 7.31
CA ALA A 79 -10.07 14.62 6.49
C ALA A 79 -10.94 15.62 7.30
N HIS A 80 -10.79 16.92 6.97
CA HIS A 80 -11.70 17.96 7.43
C HIS A 80 -13.12 17.71 6.89
N ASP A 81 -14.14 18.08 7.64
CA ASP A 81 -15.54 17.84 7.26
C ASP A 81 -15.92 18.44 5.89
N ASP A 82 -15.32 19.55 5.49
CA ASP A 82 -15.60 20.18 4.18
C ASP A 82 -15.12 19.31 3.00
N VAL A 83 -14.18 18.36 3.20
CA VAL A 83 -13.76 17.41 2.16
C VAL A 83 -14.91 16.47 1.78
N PHE A 84 -15.76 16.09 2.75
CA PHE A 84 -16.90 15.22 2.48
C PHE A 84 -17.94 15.87 1.58
N ASN A 85 -18.05 17.20 1.54
CA ASN A 85 -18.90 17.90 0.58
C ASN A 85 -18.39 17.71 -0.88
N ILE A 86 -17.07 17.66 -1.07
CA ILE A 86 -16.46 17.35 -2.36
C ILE A 86 -16.73 15.88 -2.72
N PHE A 87 -16.58 14.96 -1.79
CA PHE A 87 -16.89 13.55 -2.02
C PHE A 87 -18.34 13.33 -2.40
N LEU A 88 -19.28 13.97 -1.69
CA LEU A 88 -20.71 13.89 -2.02
C LEU A 88 -20.98 14.37 -3.44
N GLN A 89 -20.40 15.48 -3.87
CA GLN A 89 -20.56 15.98 -5.24
C GLN A 89 -20.02 14.99 -6.28
N ILE A 90 -18.87 14.36 -6.01
CA ILE A 90 -18.28 13.36 -6.92
C ILE A 90 -19.15 12.09 -6.96
N LEU A 91 -19.59 11.59 -5.80
CA LEU A 91 -20.35 10.35 -5.70
C LEU A 91 -21.77 10.48 -6.24
N ASP A 92 -22.41 11.65 -6.08
CA ASP A 92 -23.78 11.91 -6.56
C ASP A 92 -23.81 12.25 -8.06
N ASP A 93 -22.98 13.20 -8.49
CA ASP A 93 -23.04 13.78 -9.82
C ASP A 93 -22.05 13.11 -10.81
N GLY A 94 -21.06 12.37 -10.31
CA GLY A 94 -19.95 11.84 -11.11
C GLY A 94 -19.07 12.95 -11.69
N ARG A 95 -19.09 14.16 -11.13
CA ARG A 95 -18.35 15.33 -11.62
C ARG A 95 -18.02 16.29 -10.50
N LEU A 96 -16.96 17.08 -10.71
CA LEU A 96 -16.53 18.12 -9.77
C LEU A 96 -16.17 19.37 -10.55
N THR A 97 -16.67 20.53 -10.13
CA THR A 97 -16.32 21.81 -10.75
C THR A 97 -15.20 22.47 -9.94
N ASP A 98 -14.10 22.79 -10.60
CA ASP A 98 -12.96 23.48 -9.99
C ASP A 98 -13.28 24.98 -9.75
N ASN A 99 -12.41 25.67 -9.02
CA ASN A 99 -12.58 27.09 -8.71
C ASN A 99 -12.38 28.02 -9.93
N LYS A 100 -11.98 27.48 -11.10
CA LYS A 100 -11.96 28.19 -12.39
C LYS A 100 -13.27 28.01 -13.17
N GLY A 101 -14.26 27.33 -12.61
CA GLY A 101 -15.53 27.01 -13.27
C GLY A 101 -15.44 25.87 -14.29
N LYS A 102 -14.33 25.12 -14.35
CA LYS A 102 -14.19 23.98 -15.23
C LYS A 102 -14.68 22.71 -14.54
N THR A 103 -15.56 22.00 -15.21
CA THR A 103 -16.08 20.71 -14.72
C THR A 103 -15.17 19.57 -15.16
N VAL A 104 -14.87 18.65 -14.22
CA VAL A 104 -14.10 17.43 -14.43
C VAL A 104 -15.03 16.25 -14.22
N ASP A 105 -14.97 15.28 -15.13
CA ASP A 105 -15.79 14.05 -15.13
C ASP A 105 -15.05 12.94 -14.37
N PHE A 106 -15.74 12.30 -13.41
CA PHE A 106 -15.25 11.21 -12.57
C PHE A 106 -15.92 9.86 -12.89
N LYS A 107 -16.84 9.81 -13.87
CA LYS A 107 -17.64 8.61 -14.16
C LYS A 107 -16.84 7.39 -14.61
N ASN A 108 -15.63 7.63 -15.12
CA ASN A 108 -14.72 6.56 -15.54
C ASN A 108 -13.65 6.24 -14.48
N CYS A 109 -13.79 6.78 -13.27
CA CYS A 109 -12.87 6.54 -12.17
C CYS A 109 -13.46 5.50 -11.21
N LEU A 110 -12.60 4.63 -10.68
CA LEU A 110 -12.92 3.81 -9.51
C LEU A 110 -12.44 4.54 -8.26
N ILE A 111 -13.35 4.85 -7.35
CA ILE A 111 -13.03 5.56 -6.11
C ILE A 111 -12.84 4.56 -4.98
N ILE A 112 -11.67 4.56 -4.37
CA ILE A 112 -11.33 3.74 -3.21
C ILE A 112 -10.99 4.66 -2.05
N MET A 113 -11.63 4.41 -0.92
CA MET A 113 -11.39 5.14 0.32
C MET A 113 -10.88 4.18 1.37
N THR A 114 -9.72 4.46 1.98
CA THR A 114 -9.22 3.64 3.08
C THR A 114 -9.46 4.33 4.42
N SER A 115 -9.66 3.52 5.45
CA SER A 115 -9.77 4.01 6.82
C SER A 115 -9.23 2.98 7.81
N ASN A 116 -8.69 3.47 8.92
CA ASN A 116 -8.23 2.67 10.05
C ASN A 116 -9.29 2.58 11.17
N ILE A 117 -10.50 3.09 10.94
CA ILE A 117 -11.61 2.97 11.91
C ILE A 117 -11.88 1.48 12.16
N GLY A 118 -12.09 1.11 13.42
CA GLY A 118 -12.35 -0.24 13.86
C GLY A 118 -11.12 -1.15 13.91
N SER A 119 -9.91 -0.63 13.66
CA SER A 119 -8.68 -1.45 13.66
C SER A 119 -8.45 -2.19 14.96
N SER A 120 -8.69 -1.56 16.13
CA SER A 120 -8.57 -2.22 17.44
C SER A 120 -9.54 -3.38 17.58
N THR A 121 -10.80 -3.18 17.21
CA THR A 121 -11.83 -4.23 17.24
C THR A 121 -11.48 -5.41 16.33
N LEU A 122 -10.96 -5.14 15.13
CA LEU A 122 -10.53 -6.17 14.19
C LEU A 122 -9.28 -6.92 14.67
N LEU A 123 -8.34 -6.24 15.33
CA LEU A 123 -7.14 -6.84 15.92
C LEU A 123 -7.51 -7.75 17.11
N GLU A 124 -8.40 -7.31 17.99
CA GLU A 124 -8.90 -8.08 19.12
C GLU A 124 -9.66 -9.36 18.68
N ALA A 125 -10.36 -9.28 17.54
CA ALA A 125 -11.06 -10.41 16.95
C ALA A 125 -10.11 -11.50 16.37
N GLY A 126 -8.80 -11.21 16.27
CA GLY A 126 -7.80 -12.20 15.86
C GLY A 126 -8.01 -12.79 14.45
N GLY A 127 -8.63 -12.04 13.54
CA GLY A 127 -8.90 -12.46 12.16
C GLY A 127 -10.25 -13.16 11.94
N ASN A 128 -11.02 -13.42 13.00
CA ASN A 128 -12.39 -13.95 12.88
C ASN A 128 -13.38 -12.78 12.88
N ILE A 129 -13.80 -12.35 11.70
CA ILE A 129 -14.78 -11.27 11.53
C ILE A 129 -16.17 -11.89 11.49
N ASP A 130 -16.79 -12.05 12.66
CA ASP A 130 -18.18 -12.45 12.80
C ASP A 130 -19.14 -11.25 12.65
N GLU A 131 -20.44 -11.52 12.75
CA GLU A 131 -21.48 -10.51 12.61
C GLU A 131 -21.38 -9.42 13.69
N ASN A 132 -21.02 -9.77 14.93
CA ASN A 132 -20.89 -8.84 16.05
C ASN A 132 -19.70 -7.88 15.87
N VAL A 133 -18.55 -8.42 15.42
CA VAL A 133 -17.35 -7.64 15.09
C VAL A 133 -17.66 -6.68 13.96
N SER A 134 -18.31 -7.16 12.88
CA SER A 134 -18.71 -6.34 11.74
C SER A 134 -19.64 -5.21 12.16
N GLU A 135 -20.67 -5.50 12.97
CA GLU A 135 -21.61 -4.50 13.47
C GLU A 135 -20.93 -3.46 14.36
N SER A 136 -20.00 -3.87 15.22
CA SER A 136 -19.22 -2.97 16.07
C SER A 136 -18.37 -2.01 15.24
N VAL A 137 -17.70 -2.48 14.18
CA VAL A 137 -16.92 -1.65 13.26
C VAL A 137 -17.81 -0.68 12.49
N LEU A 138 -18.94 -1.15 11.97
CA LEU A 138 -19.91 -0.31 11.28
C LEU A 138 -20.52 0.78 12.20
N LYS A 139 -20.74 0.46 13.48
CA LYS A 139 -21.16 1.44 14.48
C LYS A 139 -20.11 2.54 14.68
N GLN A 140 -18.84 2.20 14.75
CA GLN A 140 -17.75 3.17 14.83
C GLN A 140 -17.69 4.06 13.58
N MET A 141 -17.88 3.48 12.39
CA MET A 141 -18.00 4.25 11.14
C MET A 141 -19.16 5.26 11.18
N ARG A 142 -20.36 4.81 11.58
CA ARG A 142 -21.54 5.67 11.68
C ARG A 142 -21.37 6.78 12.71
N ALA A 143 -20.52 6.59 13.72
CA ALA A 143 -20.18 7.63 14.69
C ALA A 143 -19.23 8.69 14.11
N ARG A 144 -18.40 8.36 13.12
CA ARG A 144 -17.43 9.28 12.53
C ARG A 144 -17.94 9.96 11.26
N PHE A 145 -18.68 9.24 10.43
CA PHE A 145 -19.13 9.72 9.12
C PHE A 145 -20.64 9.98 9.11
N LYS A 146 -21.03 11.05 8.42
CA LYS A 146 -22.45 11.39 8.27
C LYS A 146 -23.20 10.31 7.46
N PRO A 147 -24.46 10.01 7.81
CA PRO A 147 -25.27 9.01 7.10
C PRO A 147 -25.39 9.28 5.60
N GLU A 148 -25.51 10.55 5.19
CA GLU A 148 -25.61 10.93 3.78
C GLU A 148 -24.39 10.50 2.96
N PHE A 149 -23.18 10.57 3.55
CA PHE A 149 -21.96 10.10 2.92
C PHE A 149 -21.93 8.58 2.85
N LEU A 150 -22.23 7.90 3.95
CA LEU A 150 -22.20 6.43 3.98
C LEU A 150 -23.20 5.79 3.02
N ASN A 151 -24.35 6.43 2.78
CA ASN A 151 -25.36 5.96 1.82
C ASN A 151 -24.93 6.10 0.34
N ARG A 152 -23.82 6.78 0.05
CA ARG A 152 -23.24 6.92 -1.29
C ARG A 152 -22.08 5.98 -1.55
N VAL A 153 -21.62 5.28 -0.52
CA VAL A 153 -20.60 4.24 -0.65
C VAL A 153 -21.27 2.95 -1.10
N ASP A 154 -20.84 2.40 -2.24
CA ASP A 154 -21.44 1.21 -2.84
C ASP A 154 -21.16 -0.04 -2.00
N ASP A 155 -19.93 -0.18 -1.47
CA ASP A 155 -19.54 -1.33 -0.67
C ASP A 155 -18.51 -1.00 0.41
N ILE A 156 -18.53 -1.76 1.51
CA ILE A 156 -17.63 -1.59 2.65
C ILE A 156 -16.90 -2.91 2.91
N ILE A 157 -15.63 -2.95 2.52
CA ILE A 157 -14.78 -4.13 2.68
C ILE A 157 -13.98 -4.03 3.97
N MET A 158 -14.03 -5.06 4.79
CA MET A 158 -13.26 -5.17 6.03
C MET A 158 -12.05 -6.08 5.82
N PHE A 159 -10.86 -5.54 6.01
CA PHE A 159 -9.60 -6.28 5.99
C PHE A 159 -9.32 -6.84 7.37
N LYS A 160 -9.14 -8.14 7.45
CA LYS A 160 -8.69 -8.81 8.68
C LYS A 160 -7.19 -8.59 8.92
N PRO A 161 -6.72 -8.71 10.17
CA PRO A 161 -5.30 -8.81 10.45
C PRO A 161 -4.67 -10.00 9.70
N LEU A 162 -3.42 -9.83 9.26
CA LEU A 162 -2.70 -10.90 8.57
C LEU A 162 -2.35 -12.04 9.52
N MET A 163 -2.65 -13.25 9.11
CA MET A 163 -2.25 -14.48 9.82
C MET A 163 -0.83 -14.89 9.39
N LYS A 164 -0.18 -15.75 10.22
CA LYS A 164 1.23 -16.13 10.00
C LYS A 164 1.52 -16.63 8.57
N ASP A 165 0.64 -17.46 8.02
CA ASP A 165 0.82 -17.99 6.67
C ASP A 165 0.64 -16.91 5.58
N GLU A 166 -0.28 -15.97 5.80
CA GLU A 166 -0.46 -14.81 4.90
C GLU A 166 0.76 -13.88 4.97
N ILE A 167 1.37 -13.72 6.15
CA ILE A 167 2.59 -12.93 6.33
C ILE A 167 3.76 -13.55 5.56
N LYS A 168 3.89 -14.88 5.57
CA LYS A 168 4.90 -15.59 4.77
C LYS A 168 4.73 -15.30 3.28
N GLN A 169 3.50 -15.33 2.78
CA GLN A 169 3.21 -14.98 1.38
C GLN A 169 3.57 -13.51 1.06
N VAL A 170 3.33 -12.58 1.99
CA VAL A 170 3.75 -11.18 1.83
C VAL A 170 5.27 -11.05 1.79
N ILE A 171 5.99 -11.83 2.60
CA ILE A 171 7.46 -11.88 2.54
C ILE A 171 7.91 -12.39 1.16
N ASP A 172 7.26 -13.45 0.63
CA ASP A 172 7.57 -13.98 -0.69
C ASP A 172 7.37 -12.94 -1.80
N ILE A 173 6.30 -12.15 -1.74
CA ILE A 173 6.05 -11.06 -2.69
C ILE A 173 7.16 -10.00 -2.61
N PHE A 174 7.53 -9.54 -1.41
CA PHE A 174 8.60 -8.56 -1.25
C PHE A 174 9.96 -9.11 -1.70
N PHE A 175 10.18 -10.40 -1.45
CA PHE A 175 11.41 -11.06 -1.85
C PHE A 175 11.48 -11.30 -3.36
N ALA A 176 10.37 -11.62 -4.01
CA ALA A 176 10.31 -11.80 -5.46
C ALA A 176 10.70 -10.52 -6.24
N ASP A 177 10.32 -9.34 -5.74
CA ASP A 177 10.74 -8.05 -6.30
C ASP A 177 12.28 -7.88 -6.21
N LEU A 178 12.87 -8.23 -5.08
CA LEU A 178 14.33 -8.24 -4.90
C LEU A 178 15.01 -9.26 -5.81
N ALA A 179 14.47 -10.48 -5.87
CA ALA A 179 15.01 -11.56 -6.68
C ALA A 179 15.00 -11.20 -8.18
N SER A 180 13.93 -10.58 -8.66
CA SER A 180 13.84 -10.10 -10.06
C SER A 180 14.94 -9.09 -10.39
N ARG A 181 15.18 -8.11 -9.51
CA ARG A 181 16.26 -7.11 -9.71
C ARG A 181 17.67 -7.70 -9.67
N LEU A 182 17.87 -8.75 -8.88
CA LEU A 182 19.17 -9.45 -8.81
C LEU A 182 19.38 -10.36 -10.04
N ALA A 183 18.30 -10.96 -10.53
CA ALA A 183 18.34 -11.78 -11.76
C ALA A 183 18.75 -10.96 -13.01
N GLU A 184 18.43 -9.64 -13.06
CA GLU A 184 18.95 -8.74 -14.11
C GLU A 184 20.49 -8.64 -14.13
N ASN A 185 21.13 -8.96 -13.00
CA ASN A 185 22.59 -9.01 -12.85
C ASN A 185 23.14 -10.45 -12.83
N ASP A 186 22.35 -11.42 -13.28
CA ASP A 186 22.71 -12.85 -13.31
C ASP A 186 23.04 -13.41 -11.90
N ILE A 187 22.33 -12.96 -10.89
CA ILE A 187 22.45 -13.44 -9.50
C ILE A 187 21.13 -14.09 -9.09
N ASP A 188 21.17 -15.38 -8.80
CA ASP A 188 20.03 -16.15 -8.32
C ASP A 188 19.98 -16.14 -6.77
N VAL A 189 18.79 -15.92 -6.20
CA VAL A 189 18.62 -15.84 -4.75
C VAL A 189 17.49 -16.72 -4.26
N GLU A 190 17.72 -17.44 -3.16
CA GLU A 190 16.76 -18.30 -2.51
C GLU A 190 16.55 -17.88 -1.05
N LEU A 191 15.30 -17.85 -0.60
CA LEU A 191 14.91 -17.53 0.77
C LEU A 191 14.36 -18.77 1.46
N THR A 192 14.95 -19.16 2.60
CA THR A 192 14.51 -20.35 3.35
C THR A 192 13.31 -20.04 4.25
N GLU A 193 12.55 -21.08 4.60
CA GLU A 193 11.45 -20.97 5.58
C GLU A 193 11.95 -20.52 6.97
N ALA A 194 13.15 -20.95 7.37
CA ALA A 194 13.77 -20.54 8.62
C ALA A 194 14.06 -19.03 8.64
N ALA A 195 14.51 -18.47 7.52
CA ALA A 195 14.71 -17.03 7.39
C ALA A 195 13.37 -16.26 7.45
N LYS A 196 12.32 -16.76 6.80
CA LYS A 196 10.96 -16.16 6.88
C LYS A 196 10.44 -16.16 8.32
N ASP A 197 10.57 -17.29 9.04
CA ASP A 197 10.13 -17.37 10.44
C ASP A 197 10.89 -16.41 11.34
N LEU A 198 12.20 -16.20 11.10
CA LEU A 198 12.98 -15.20 11.82
C LEU A 198 12.51 -13.77 11.50
N MET A 199 12.24 -13.46 10.22
CA MET A 199 11.72 -12.15 9.82
C MET A 199 10.39 -11.84 10.50
N ILE A 200 9.50 -12.82 10.59
CA ILE A 200 8.22 -12.67 11.29
C ILE A 200 8.46 -12.40 12.77
N LYS A 201 9.35 -13.16 13.41
CA LYS A 201 9.68 -13.00 14.84
C LYS A 201 10.24 -11.60 15.13
N GLU A 202 11.08 -11.07 14.26
CA GLU A 202 11.83 -9.82 14.49
C GLU A 202 11.10 -8.56 14.02
N ALA A 203 10.29 -8.67 12.96
CA ALA A 203 9.79 -7.49 12.25
C ALA A 203 8.26 -7.44 12.12
N TYR A 204 7.54 -8.51 12.42
CA TYR A 204 6.08 -8.44 12.37
C TYR A 204 5.51 -7.85 13.65
N ASP A 205 4.62 -6.89 13.48
CA ASP A 205 3.82 -6.29 14.54
C ASP A 205 2.35 -6.24 14.08
N PRO A 206 1.41 -6.85 14.82
CA PRO A 206 -0.01 -6.87 14.45
C PRO A 206 -0.62 -5.48 14.22
N VAL A 207 -0.12 -4.45 14.92
CA VAL A 207 -0.62 -3.07 14.79
C VAL A 207 -0.15 -2.41 13.50
N TYR A 208 1.10 -2.67 13.10
CA TYR A 208 1.73 -2.10 11.91
C TYR A 208 1.67 -3.00 10.68
N GLY A 209 1.22 -4.26 10.85
CA GLY A 209 1.07 -5.25 9.79
C GLY A 209 2.39 -5.58 9.08
N ALA A 210 2.36 -5.66 7.76
CA ALA A 210 3.52 -6.02 6.95
C ALA A 210 4.51 -4.86 6.68
N ARG A 211 4.19 -3.61 7.05
CA ARG A 211 5.09 -2.46 6.78
C ARG A 211 6.50 -2.62 7.38
N PRO A 212 6.68 -3.08 8.64
CA PRO A 212 8.01 -3.28 9.20
C PRO A 212 8.82 -4.37 8.48
N LEU A 213 8.17 -5.40 7.93
CA LEU A 213 8.82 -6.48 7.18
C LEU A 213 9.55 -5.96 5.93
N LYS A 214 8.92 -5.07 5.17
CA LYS A 214 9.56 -4.45 3.99
C LYS A 214 10.85 -3.71 4.39
N ARG A 215 10.81 -2.97 5.49
CA ARG A 215 11.99 -2.27 6.01
C ARG A 215 13.07 -3.24 6.50
N TYR A 216 12.65 -4.33 7.14
CA TYR A 216 13.58 -5.36 7.62
C TYR A 216 14.33 -6.01 6.43
N ILE A 217 13.61 -6.40 5.36
CA ILE A 217 14.21 -6.96 4.15
C ILE A 217 15.21 -5.97 3.55
N SER A 218 14.83 -4.69 3.42
CA SER A 218 15.73 -3.68 2.86
C SER A 218 17.01 -3.48 3.69
N ASN A 219 16.87 -3.41 5.01
CA ASN A 219 18.02 -3.14 5.89
C ASN A 219 18.91 -4.37 6.10
N ASN A 220 18.33 -5.56 6.28
CA ASN A 220 19.05 -6.76 6.72
C ASN A 220 19.37 -7.72 5.56
N ILE A 221 18.76 -7.55 4.38
CA ILE A 221 19.01 -8.39 3.22
C ILE A 221 19.58 -7.57 2.07
N GLU A 222 18.79 -6.62 1.50
CA GLU A 222 19.22 -5.83 0.34
C GLU A 222 20.54 -5.10 0.60
N THR A 223 20.65 -4.43 1.76
CA THR A 223 21.87 -3.67 2.13
C THR A 223 23.08 -4.60 2.25
N ILE A 224 22.93 -5.79 2.82
CA ILE A 224 24.03 -6.75 2.99
C ILE A 224 24.41 -7.35 1.64
N LEU A 225 23.43 -7.74 0.81
CA LEU A 225 23.66 -8.23 -0.55
C LEU A 225 24.41 -7.19 -1.39
N ALA A 226 23.93 -5.94 -1.39
CA ALA A 226 24.59 -4.86 -2.12
C ALA A 226 26.06 -4.67 -1.71
N ARG A 227 26.37 -4.72 -0.40
CA ARG A 227 27.76 -4.65 0.09
C ARG A 227 28.61 -5.83 -0.39
N LYS A 228 28.05 -7.04 -0.39
CA LYS A 228 28.76 -8.25 -0.85
C LYS A 228 29.00 -8.21 -2.36
N ILE A 229 28.06 -7.71 -3.15
CA ILE A 229 28.21 -7.53 -4.61
C ILE A 229 29.27 -6.47 -4.92
N ILE A 230 29.19 -5.29 -4.31
CA ILE A 230 30.18 -4.22 -4.50
C ILE A 230 31.56 -4.66 -4.03
N GLY A 231 31.66 -5.45 -2.95
CA GLY A 231 32.90 -6.02 -2.44
C GLY A 231 33.44 -7.21 -3.26
N GLY A 232 32.77 -7.62 -4.34
CA GLY A 232 33.19 -8.74 -5.21
C GLY A 232 33.06 -10.12 -4.56
N GLN A 233 32.36 -10.23 -3.44
CA GLN A 233 32.08 -11.50 -2.74
C GLN A 233 30.92 -12.27 -3.40
N ILE A 234 30.02 -11.58 -4.09
CA ILE A 234 28.95 -12.14 -4.93
C ILE A 234 29.17 -11.58 -6.32
N ARG A 235 29.15 -12.46 -7.33
CA ARG A 235 29.42 -12.14 -8.74
C ARG A 235 28.27 -12.59 -9.63
N PRO A 236 28.14 -12.08 -10.85
CA PRO A 236 27.25 -12.65 -11.86
C PRO A 236 27.47 -14.14 -12.04
N GLY A 237 26.42 -14.93 -12.12
CA GLY A 237 26.43 -16.39 -12.15
C GLY A 237 26.35 -17.07 -10.78
N ASP A 238 26.45 -16.32 -9.68
CA ASP A 238 26.39 -16.91 -8.34
C ASP A 238 24.94 -17.19 -7.91
N ARG A 239 24.80 -18.29 -7.14
CA ARG A 239 23.58 -18.61 -6.40
C ARG A 239 23.76 -18.27 -4.94
N VAL A 240 22.83 -17.53 -4.37
CA VAL A 240 22.86 -17.04 -2.99
C VAL A 240 21.70 -17.59 -2.21
N LYS A 241 21.97 -18.23 -1.08
CA LYS A 241 20.97 -18.69 -0.12
C LYS A 241 20.90 -17.74 1.05
N ILE A 242 19.68 -17.28 1.35
CA ILE A 242 19.36 -16.48 2.54
C ILE A 242 18.69 -17.40 3.55
N ASP A 243 19.37 -17.63 4.65
CA ASP A 243 18.97 -18.54 5.71
C ASP A 243 19.00 -17.83 7.07
N SER A 244 18.64 -18.53 8.12
CA SER A 244 18.79 -18.04 9.50
C SER A 244 19.57 -19.03 10.34
N GLN A 245 20.49 -18.51 11.18
CA GLN A 245 21.23 -19.28 12.13
C GLN A 245 21.44 -18.43 13.41
N ASN A 246 21.19 -19.02 14.58
CA ASN A 246 21.37 -18.36 15.88
C ASN A 246 20.67 -16.98 15.97
N ASP A 247 19.41 -16.89 15.48
CA ASP A 247 18.63 -15.64 15.44
C ASP A 247 19.26 -14.52 14.57
N HIS A 248 20.06 -14.88 13.57
CA HIS A 248 20.65 -13.94 12.61
C HIS A 248 20.40 -14.39 11.16
N ILE A 249 20.19 -13.42 10.27
CA ILE A 249 20.14 -13.68 8.83
C ILE A 249 21.55 -14.03 8.34
N LEU A 250 21.65 -15.17 7.67
CA LEU A 250 22.86 -15.68 7.06
C LEU A 250 22.73 -15.63 5.53
N ILE A 251 23.70 -15.04 4.85
CA ILE A 251 23.76 -14.96 3.38
C ILE A 251 24.97 -15.75 2.92
N CYS A 252 24.71 -16.91 2.32
CA CYS A 252 25.70 -17.89 1.87
C CYS A 252 25.69 -18.03 0.35
N LEU A 253 26.86 -18.25 -0.26
CA LEU A 253 26.97 -18.71 -1.62
C LEU A 253 26.69 -20.21 -1.67
N LEU A 254 25.85 -20.63 -2.62
CA LEU A 254 25.68 -22.02 -2.97
C LEU A 254 26.69 -22.33 -4.10
N TYR A 255 27.76 -23.04 -3.75
CA TYR A 255 28.67 -23.57 -4.77
C TYR A 255 27.96 -24.71 -5.49
N THR A 256 27.86 -24.64 -6.82
CA THR A 256 27.50 -25.82 -7.61
C THR A 256 28.68 -26.82 -7.55
N SER A 257 28.36 -28.06 -7.21
CA SER A 257 29.35 -29.13 -7.02
C SER A 257 30.03 -29.64 -8.32
N ASP A 258 29.99 -28.86 -9.40
CA ASP A 258 30.56 -29.25 -10.70
C ASP A 258 32.05 -28.94 -10.85
N ALA A 259 32.75 -28.46 -9.81
CA ALA A 259 34.17 -28.19 -9.86
C ALA A 259 35.05 -29.26 -9.19
N ALA A 260 34.52 -30.45 -8.91
CA ALA A 260 35.26 -31.52 -8.20
C ALA A 260 35.76 -32.68 -9.07
N ASP A 261 35.55 -32.66 -10.39
CA ASP A 261 35.93 -33.79 -11.30
C ASP A 261 36.95 -33.44 -12.41
N GLU A 262 37.75 -32.39 -12.26
CA GLU A 262 38.90 -32.15 -13.17
C GLU A 262 40.21 -32.07 -12.39
N GLU A 263 40.58 -33.12 -11.64
CA GLU A 263 41.98 -33.47 -11.30
C GLU A 263 42.09 -34.98 -11.10
N ASP A 264 42.31 -35.69 -12.21
CA ASP A 264 43.07 -36.94 -12.27
C ASP A 264 43.81 -37.06 -13.59
#